data_7490ee9274b8b36e0fd6ca36607453e4
#
_entry.id   7490ee9274b8b36e0fd6ca36607453e4
#
_cell.length_a   1.000
_cell.length_b   1.000
_cell.length_c   1.000
_cell.angle_alpha   90.00
_cell.angle_beta   90.00
_cell.angle_gamma   90.00
#
_symmetry.space_group_name_H-M   'P 1'
#
loop_
_entity.id
_entity.type
_entity.pdbx_description
1 polymer ?
#
loop_
_entity_poly.entity_id
_entity_poly.type
_entity_poly.pdbx_seq_one_letter_code
_entity_poly.pdbx_strand_id
1 'polypeptide(L)'
;LNGTTLDEFLATNSAPSLGDRMPILLLGELANPFQLSRLNLGIIPVICVRINGLCRTYADSLDSRMVRPGVHHVTLARTSGWWEVTHLAFATLPQMKAMVTWLNNGKRGDWRGVKANEGSIRVENQPQLRHPSVESITWDVKTETCTDEEPETNGPSFDITQIMIPIHT
;
A
#
# COMPACT_ATOMS: atom_id res chain seq x y z
N LEU A 1 -8.08 12.37 -16.74
CA LEU A 1 -7.11 13.39 -17.22
C LEU A 1 -7.33 13.76 -18.70
N ASN A 2 -8.51 13.67 -19.28
CA ASN A 2 -8.95 14.21 -20.59
C ASN A 2 -7.82 14.49 -21.63
N GLY A 3 -6.87 13.55 -21.79
CA GLY A 3 -5.72 13.70 -22.71
C GLY A 3 -4.51 14.45 -22.15
N THR A 4 -4.57 15.06 -20.97
CA THR A 4 -3.43 15.69 -20.30
C THR A 4 -2.58 14.62 -19.60
N THR A 5 -1.28 14.69 -19.74
CA THR A 5 -0.36 13.81 -19.00
C THR A 5 -0.38 14.13 -17.50
N LEU A 6 0.05 13.18 -16.68
CA LEU A 6 0.13 13.41 -15.24
C LEU A 6 1.11 14.54 -14.89
N ASP A 7 2.26 14.60 -15.57
CA ASP A 7 3.25 15.66 -15.33
C ASP A 7 2.74 17.05 -15.73
N GLU A 8 2.00 17.16 -16.84
CA GLU A 8 1.34 18.42 -17.23
C GLU A 8 0.30 18.84 -16.20
N PHE A 9 -0.49 17.88 -15.68
CA PHE A 9 -1.45 18.16 -14.62
C PHE A 9 -0.76 18.65 -13.33
N LEU A 10 0.32 18.00 -12.92
CA LEU A 10 1.09 18.40 -11.75
C LEU A 10 1.69 19.80 -11.93
N ALA A 11 2.30 20.08 -13.08
CA ALA A 11 2.88 21.37 -13.40
C ALA A 11 1.83 22.50 -13.37
N THR A 12 0.67 22.27 -13.99
CA THR A 12 -0.44 23.24 -14.01
C THR A 12 -0.93 23.58 -12.60
N ASN A 13 -0.84 22.65 -11.68
CA ASN A 13 -1.24 22.84 -10.29
C ASN A 13 -0.07 23.22 -9.36
N SER A 14 1.07 23.62 -9.91
CA SER A 14 2.27 23.97 -9.14
C SER A 14 2.71 22.89 -8.15
N ALA A 15 2.45 21.63 -8.49
CA ALA A 15 2.82 20.47 -7.70
C ALA A 15 4.17 19.89 -8.19
N PRO A 16 4.98 19.30 -7.30
CA PRO A 16 6.21 18.61 -7.68
C PRO A 16 6.00 17.56 -8.77
N SER A 17 6.96 17.43 -9.68
CA SER A 17 6.92 16.47 -10.79
C SER A 17 6.83 15.02 -10.31
N LEU A 18 6.49 14.09 -11.18
CA LEU A 18 6.49 12.67 -10.83
C LEU A 18 7.90 12.18 -10.49
N GLY A 19 8.94 12.72 -11.14
CA GLY A 19 10.35 12.38 -10.87
C GLY A 19 10.84 12.76 -9.47
N ASP A 20 10.19 13.74 -8.81
CA ASP A 20 10.52 14.16 -7.43
C ASP A 20 9.80 13.33 -6.36
N ARG A 21 9.12 12.27 -6.77
CA ARG A 21 8.27 11.46 -5.91
C ARG A 21 8.78 10.03 -5.82
N MET A 22 8.48 9.40 -4.71
CA MET A 22 8.74 7.97 -4.52
C MET A 22 7.42 7.23 -4.29
N PRO A 23 7.32 5.97 -4.74
CA PRO A 23 6.14 5.17 -4.50
C PRO A 23 6.07 4.71 -3.03
N ILE A 24 4.89 4.88 -2.44
CA ILE A 24 4.55 4.37 -1.10
C ILE A 24 3.28 3.53 -1.18
N LEU A 25 3.31 2.33 -0.62
CA LEU A 25 2.15 1.47 -0.54
C LEU A 25 1.18 2.01 0.53
N LEU A 26 -0.09 2.15 0.17
CA LEU A 26 -1.11 2.64 1.08
C LEU A 26 -1.70 1.47 1.86
N LEU A 27 -1.47 1.45 3.17
CA LEU A 27 -1.97 0.44 4.10
C LEU A 27 -2.81 1.07 5.20
N GLY A 28 -3.73 0.27 5.76
CA GLY A 28 -4.55 0.69 6.89
C GLY A 28 -5.30 2.00 6.63
N GLU A 29 -5.19 2.93 7.55
CA GLU A 29 -5.88 4.23 7.44
C GLU A 29 -5.39 5.09 6.27
N LEU A 30 -4.14 4.93 5.82
CA LEU A 30 -3.62 5.63 4.64
C LEU A 30 -4.30 5.18 3.35
N ALA A 31 -4.84 3.96 3.30
CA ALA A 31 -5.61 3.46 2.16
C ALA A 31 -7.02 4.07 2.09
N ASN A 32 -7.46 4.77 3.12
CA ASN A 32 -8.73 5.50 3.11
C ASN A 32 -8.52 6.90 2.53
N PRO A 33 -9.10 7.23 1.36
CA PRO A 33 -8.89 8.52 0.70
C PRO A 33 -9.39 9.70 1.54
N PHE A 34 -10.42 9.51 2.36
CA PHE A 34 -10.89 10.55 3.27
C PHE A 34 -9.89 10.84 4.39
N GLN A 35 -9.26 9.82 4.95
CA GLN A 35 -8.22 10.01 5.95
C GLN A 35 -6.96 10.63 5.34
N LEU A 36 -6.56 10.16 4.16
CA LEU A 36 -5.41 10.71 3.45
C LEU A 36 -5.63 12.21 3.11
N SER A 37 -6.83 12.59 2.67
CA SER A 37 -7.17 13.99 2.37
C SER A 37 -7.11 14.91 3.59
N ARG A 38 -7.42 14.38 4.79
CA ARG A 38 -7.34 15.14 6.05
C ARG A 38 -5.93 15.57 6.42
N LEU A 39 -4.91 14.90 5.89
CA LEU A 39 -3.51 15.28 6.11
C LEU A 39 -3.12 16.57 5.40
N ASN A 40 -3.94 17.05 4.48
CA ASN A 40 -3.77 18.31 3.76
C ASN A 40 -2.39 18.45 3.09
N LEU A 41 -1.89 17.35 2.52
CA LEU A 41 -0.55 17.23 1.95
C LEU A 41 -0.43 17.74 0.50
N GLY A 42 -1.50 18.35 -0.04
CA GLY A 42 -1.55 18.75 -1.43
C GLY A 42 -1.80 17.55 -2.37
N ILE A 43 -1.41 17.69 -3.64
CA ILE A 43 -1.67 16.68 -4.65
C ILE A 43 -0.76 15.48 -4.46
N ILE A 44 -1.35 14.30 -4.34
CA ILE A 44 -0.69 13.00 -4.28
C ILE A 44 -1.33 12.11 -5.34
N PRO A 45 -0.62 11.78 -6.43
CA PRO A 45 -1.10 10.79 -7.38
C PRO A 45 -1.23 9.41 -6.72
N VAL A 46 -2.36 8.74 -6.98
CA VAL A 46 -2.63 7.39 -6.46
C VAL A 46 -3.08 6.51 -7.62
N ILE A 47 -2.53 5.33 -7.69
CA ILE A 47 -2.91 4.31 -8.67
C ILE A 47 -3.35 3.03 -7.99
N CYS A 48 -4.24 2.31 -8.65
CA CYS A 48 -4.64 0.97 -8.24
C CYS A 48 -3.56 -0.03 -8.66
N VAL A 49 -3.17 -0.91 -7.75
CA VAL A 49 -2.14 -1.92 -7.98
C VAL A 49 -2.58 -3.26 -7.41
N ARG A 50 -2.04 -4.32 -7.99
CA ARG A 50 -2.09 -5.67 -7.46
C ARG A 50 -0.76 -5.97 -6.78
N ILE A 51 -0.84 -6.48 -5.57
CA ILE A 51 0.31 -7.06 -4.87
C ILE A 51 0.18 -8.58 -4.87
N ASN A 52 1.30 -9.28 -5.07
CA ASN A 52 1.38 -10.73 -5.10
C ASN A 52 2.45 -11.21 -4.11
N GLY A 53 2.18 -12.32 -3.45
CA GLY A 53 3.08 -12.90 -2.46
C GLY A 53 3.10 -12.17 -1.11
N LEU A 54 2.26 -11.17 -0.95
CA LEU A 54 2.10 -10.38 0.27
C LEU A 54 0.62 -10.24 0.61
N CYS A 55 0.27 -10.47 1.86
CA CYS A 55 -1.10 -10.35 2.38
C CYS A 55 -1.17 -9.24 3.42
N ARG A 56 -2.20 -8.39 3.33
CA ARG A 56 -2.53 -7.48 4.44
C ARG A 56 -3.08 -8.29 5.60
N THR A 57 -2.50 -8.10 6.75
CA THR A 57 -2.92 -8.76 7.97
C THR A 57 -2.96 -7.79 9.14
N TYR A 58 -3.61 -8.20 10.21
CA TYR A 58 -3.59 -7.44 11.45
C TYR A 58 -2.34 -7.82 12.23
N ALA A 59 -1.57 -6.80 12.63
CA ALA A 59 -0.53 -7.00 13.61
C ALA A 59 -1.17 -6.97 15.01
N ASP A 60 -1.08 -8.07 15.72
CA ASP A 60 -1.27 -8.03 17.16
C ASP A 60 -0.07 -7.30 17.75
N SER A 61 -0.35 -6.24 18.47
CA SER A 61 0.69 -5.64 19.30
C SER A 61 1.14 -6.70 20.30
N LEU A 62 2.39 -7.09 20.23
CA LEU A 62 2.98 -8.03 21.18
C LEU A 62 3.02 -7.47 22.61
N ASP A 63 2.83 -6.17 22.76
CA ASP A 63 2.72 -5.51 24.07
C ASP A 63 1.26 -5.19 24.36
N SER A 64 0.63 -6.01 25.20
CA SER A 64 -0.75 -5.83 25.65
C SER A 64 -1.05 -4.47 26.28
N ARG A 65 -0.03 -3.73 26.71
CA ARG A 65 -0.16 -2.37 27.26
C ARG A 65 -0.37 -1.33 26.16
N MET A 66 -0.04 -1.67 24.92
CA MET A 66 -0.19 -0.81 23.74
C MET A 66 -1.49 -1.06 22.99
N VAL A 67 -2.16 -2.17 23.26
CA VAL A 67 -3.41 -2.53 22.59
C VAL A 67 -4.55 -1.68 23.11
N ARG A 68 -5.14 -0.90 22.22
CA ARG A 68 -6.43 -0.27 22.50
C ARG A 68 -7.53 -1.20 22.00
N PRO A 69 -8.53 -1.55 22.79
CA PRO A 69 -9.66 -2.34 22.32
C PRO A 69 -10.27 -1.73 21.06
N GLY A 70 -10.45 -2.54 20.02
CA GLY A 70 -11.02 -2.12 18.76
C GLY A 70 -10.07 -1.38 17.81
N VAL A 71 -8.77 -1.27 18.14
CA VAL A 71 -7.75 -0.74 17.21
C VAL A 71 -6.84 -1.87 16.78
N HIS A 72 -6.83 -2.13 15.47
CA HIS A 72 -5.97 -3.14 14.85
C HIS A 72 -5.06 -2.46 13.83
N HIS A 73 -3.76 -2.69 13.96
CA HIS A 73 -2.78 -2.19 13.00
C HIS A 73 -2.72 -3.14 11.80
N VAL A 74 -2.68 -2.58 10.60
CA VAL A 74 -2.54 -3.36 9.37
C VAL A 74 -1.08 -3.40 8.98
N THR A 75 -0.56 -4.59 8.79
CA THR A 75 0.79 -4.85 8.30
C THR A 75 0.75 -5.79 7.08
N LEU A 76 1.90 -6.21 6.59
CA LEU A 76 2.03 -7.18 5.53
C LEU A 76 2.73 -8.44 6.05
N ALA A 77 2.17 -9.59 5.69
CA ALA A 77 2.79 -10.89 5.85
C ALA A 77 3.16 -11.48 4.49
N ARG A 78 4.23 -12.25 4.44
CA ARG A 78 4.58 -13.04 3.25
C ARG A 78 3.60 -14.19 3.14
N THR A 79 2.99 -14.34 1.96
CA THR A 79 2.01 -15.39 1.73
C THR A 79 2.09 -15.79 0.27
N SER A 80 2.80 -16.88 0.01
CA SER A 80 2.98 -17.38 -1.35
C SER A 80 1.63 -17.73 -2.00
N GLY A 81 1.44 -17.35 -3.25
CA GLY A 81 0.21 -17.56 -4.00
C GLY A 81 -0.93 -16.58 -3.68
N TRP A 82 -0.80 -15.77 -2.63
CA TRP A 82 -1.77 -14.71 -2.35
C TRP A 82 -1.63 -13.53 -3.29
N TRP A 83 -2.75 -12.94 -3.65
CA TRP A 83 -2.79 -11.68 -4.38
C TRP A 83 -3.93 -10.82 -3.85
N GLU A 84 -3.76 -9.53 -3.91
CA GLU A 84 -4.83 -8.59 -3.55
C GLU A 84 -4.66 -7.24 -4.25
N VAL A 85 -5.76 -6.51 -4.36
CA VAL A 85 -5.79 -5.17 -4.93
C VAL A 85 -5.62 -4.13 -3.82
N THR A 86 -4.74 -3.19 -4.05
CA THR A 86 -4.48 -2.07 -3.14
C THR A 86 -4.10 -0.81 -3.93
N HIS A 87 -3.53 0.18 -3.27
CA HIS A 87 -3.17 1.43 -3.90
C HIS A 87 -1.72 1.82 -3.61
N LEU A 88 -1.10 2.40 -4.61
CA LEU A 88 0.24 2.98 -4.54
C LEU A 88 0.14 4.49 -4.71
N ALA A 89 0.66 5.25 -3.77
CA ALA A 89 0.76 6.70 -3.87
C ALA A 89 2.16 7.11 -4.30
N PHE A 90 2.25 8.15 -5.13
CA PHE A 90 3.52 8.79 -5.48
C PHE A 90 3.66 10.07 -4.66
N ALA A 91 4.48 10.01 -3.62
CA ALA A 91 4.63 11.07 -2.64
C ALA A 91 6.05 11.62 -2.61
N THR A 92 6.19 12.92 -2.37
CA THR A 92 7.49 13.52 -2.07
C THR A 92 7.99 13.07 -0.69
N LEU A 93 9.28 13.22 -0.43
CA LEU A 93 9.84 12.86 0.86
C LEU A 93 9.17 13.58 2.05
N PRO A 94 8.85 14.90 1.99
CA PRO A 94 8.08 15.55 3.04
C PRO A 94 6.68 14.96 3.24
N GLN A 95 5.98 14.65 2.15
CA GLN A 95 4.65 14.00 2.21
C GLN A 95 4.72 12.63 2.87
N MET A 96 5.68 11.80 2.50
CA MET A 96 5.88 10.47 3.13
C MET A 96 6.21 10.58 4.62
N LYS A 97 7.09 11.52 5.00
CA LYS A 97 7.38 11.76 6.41
C LYS A 97 6.13 12.16 7.18
N ALA A 98 5.29 13.03 6.61
CA ALA A 98 4.04 13.43 7.23
C ALA A 98 3.06 12.25 7.39
N MET A 99 2.95 11.37 6.38
CA MET A 99 2.13 10.16 6.46
C MET A 99 2.58 9.23 7.59
N VAL A 100 3.88 8.94 7.68
CA VAL A 100 4.42 8.08 8.75
C VAL A 100 4.28 8.75 10.12
N THR A 101 4.52 10.05 10.21
CA THR A 101 4.33 10.81 11.46
C THR A 101 2.87 10.76 11.91
N TRP A 102 1.94 10.83 10.98
CA TRP A 102 0.52 10.73 11.29
C TRP A 102 0.15 9.34 11.81
N LEU A 103 0.63 8.27 11.18
CA LEU A 103 0.44 6.90 11.68
C LEU A 103 0.97 6.74 13.11
N ASN A 104 2.03 7.43 13.45
CA ASN A 104 2.65 7.47 14.78
C ASN A 104 1.96 8.44 15.76
N ASN A 105 0.82 9.05 15.38
CA ASN A 105 0.16 10.10 16.18
C ASN A 105 1.10 11.23 16.61
N GLY A 106 2.03 11.63 15.73
CA GLY A 106 3.01 12.66 15.99
C GLY A 106 4.13 12.29 16.97
N LYS A 107 4.16 11.06 17.45
CA LYS A 107 5.21 10.54 18.34
C LYS A 107 6.25 9.78 17.53
N ARG A 108 7.44 9.61 18.09
CA ARG A 108 8.42 8.66 17.58
C ARG A 108 7.93 7.27 17.97
N GLY A 109 7.62 6.41 17.00
CA GLY A 109 6.91 5.23 17.35
C GLY A 109 7.06 4.05 16.43
N ASP A 110 6.06 3.28 16.44
CA ASP A 110 5.99 1.89 16.02
C ASP A 110 5.85 1.73 14.50
N TRP A 111 5.55 2.82 13.79
CA TRP A 111 5.49 2.83 12.34
C TRP A 111 6.76 3.34 11.70
N ARG A 112 7.28 2.58 10.77
CA ARG A 112 8.42 2.98 9.94
C ARG A 112 8.24 2.55 8.50
N GLY A 113 8.90 3.26 7.60
CA GLY A 113 8.99 2.88 6.19
C GLY A 113 10.09 1.84 6.01
N VAL A 114 9.77 0.74 5.37
CA VAL A 114 10.72 -0.28 4.95
C VAL A 114 10.60 -0.52 3.45
N LYS A 115 11.59 -1.17 2.88
CA LYS A 115 11.54 -1.68 1.51
C LYS A 115 11.28 -3.17 1.56
N ALA A 116 10.38 -3.66 0.71
CA ALA A 116 10.18 -5.08 0.56
C ALA A 116 11.30 -5.69 -0.30
N ASN A 117 11.61 -6.95 -0.04
CA ASN A 117 12.56 -7.73 -0.81
C ASN A 117 11.93 -8.96 -1.48
N GLU A 118 10.64 -9.15 -1.28
CA GLU A 118 9.86 -10.26 -1.83
C GLU A 118 8.46 -9.78 -2.24
N GLY A 119 7.79 -10.57 -3.08
CA GLY A 119 6.53 -10.21 -3.68
C GLY A 119 6.68 -9.42 -4.97
N SER A 120 5.57 -9.08 -5.60
CA SER A 120 5.55 -8.22 -6.77
C SER A 120 4.39 -7.24 -6.73
N ILE A 121 4.55 -6.12 -7.40
CA ILE A 121 3.52 -5.08 -7.51
C ILE A 121 3.36 -4.72 -8.98
N ARG A 122 2.11 -4.73 -9.46
CA ARG A 122 1.76 -4.37 -10.85
C ARG A 122 0.63 -3.37 -10.86
N VAL A 123 0.58 -2.53 -11.88
CA VAL A 123 -0.60 -1.69 -12.11
C VAL A 123 -1.80 -2.58 -12.39
N GLU A 124 -2.89 -2.31 -11.71
CA GLU A 124 -4.15 -3.02 -11.93
C GLU A 124 -5.00 -2.25 -12.95
N ASN A 125 -5.19 -2.87 -14.11
CA ASN A 125 -5.97 -2.28 -15.19
C ASN A 125 -7.48 -2.54 -15.06
N GLN A 126 -7.86 -3.42 -14.15
CA GLN A 126 -9.26 -3.76 -13.90
C GLN A 126 -9.67 -3.30 -12.49
N PRO A 127 -10.02 -2.02 -12.32
CA PRO A 127 -10.34 -1.46 -10.99
C PRO A 127 -11.54 -2.13 -10.31
N GLN A 128 -12.29 -2.93 -11.05
CA GLN A 128 -13.42 -3.70 -10.53
C GLN A 128 -13.02 -5.11 -10.07
N LEU A 129 -11.75 -5.48 -10.24
CA LEU A 129 -11.26 -6.76 -9.79
C LEU A 129 -11.42 -6.85 -8.27
N ARG A 130 -12.10 -7.87 -7.82
CA ARG A 130 -12.29 -8.10 -6.39
C ARG A 130 -11.10 -8.85 -5.82
N HIS A 131 -10.85 -8.64 -4.54
CA HIS A 131 -9.97 -9.53 -3.78
C HIS A 131 -10.44 -10.97 -3.88
N PRO A 132 -9.55 -11.95 -3.72
CA PRO A 132 -9.95 -13.35 -3.58
C PRO A 132 -11.05 -13.47 -2.52
N SER A 133 -12.06 -14.28 -2.80
CA SER A 133 -13.04 -14.60 -1.77
C SER A 133 -12.37 -15.51 -0.74
N VAL A 134 -12.49 -15.18 0.53
CA VAL A 134 -12.00 -16.04 1.62
C VAL A 134 -12.57 -17.44 1.52
N GLU A 135 -13.79 -17.58 0.99
CA GLU A 135 -14.47 -18.86 0.80
C GLU A 135 -13.88 -19.71 -0.33
N SER A 136 -13.22 -19.08 -1.31
CA SER A 136 -12.59 -19.77 -2.45
C SER A 136 -11.11 -20.06 -2.25
N ILE A 137 -10.50 -19.50 -1.20
CA ILE A 137 -9.08 -19.67 -0.94
C ILE A 137 -8.83 -21.03 -0.31
N THR A 138 -7.95 -21.81 -0.92
CA THR A 138 -7.44 -23.05 -0.34
C THR A 138 -6.03 -22.81 0.19
N TRP A 139 -5.84 -23.04 1.47
CA TRP A 139 -4.55 -22.97 2.13
C TRP A 139 -3.93 -24.35 2.24
N ASP A 140 -2.76 -24.54 1.66
CA ASP A 140 -1.97 -25.76 1.86
C ASP A 140 -1.02 -25.56 3.03
N VAL A 141 -1.32 -26.23 4.14
CA VAL A 141 -0.54 -26.16 5.39
C VAL A 141 0.89 -26.70 5.22
N LYS A 142 1.13 -27.61 4.28
CA LYS A 142 2.46 -28.22 4.10
C LYS A 142 3.42 -27.33 3.35
N THR A 143 2.90 -26.63 2.36
CA THR A 143 3.70 -25.74 1.51
C THR A 143 3.60 -24.28 1.94
N GLU A 144 2.75 -23.97 2.93
CA GLU A 144 2.43 -22.61 3.37
C GLU A 144 2.04 -21.69 2.19
N THR A 145 1.28 -22.25 1.25
CA THR A 145 0.87 -21.55 0.03
C THR A 145 -0.63 -21.40 -0.05
N CYS A 146 -1.05 -20.28 -0.61
CA CYS A 146 -2.42 -20.02 -0.97
C CYS A 146 -2.65 -20.44 -2.44
N THR A 147 -3.71 -21.17 -2.71
CA THR A 147 -4.07 -21.56 -4.07
C THR A 147 -5.36 -20.86 -4.48
N ASP A 148 -5.22 -19.68 -5.02
CA ASP A 148 -6.31 -19.02 -5.73
C ASP A 148 -5.81 -18.64 -7.13
N GLU A 149 -6.65 -18.81 -8.13
CA GLU A 149 -6.29 -18.44 -9.50
C GLU A 149 -6.15 -16.92 -9.56
N GLU A 150 -4.92 -16.48 -9.79
CA GLU A 150 -4.64 -15.07 -10.04
C GLU A 150 -5.17 -14.70 -11.43
N PRO A 151 -6.07 -13.71 -11.54
CA PRO A 151 -6.51 -13.24 -12.85
C PRO A 151 -5.34 -12.67 -13.64
N GLU A 152 -5.33 -12.89 -14.94
CA GLU A 152 -4.32 -12.33 -15.82
C GLU A 152 -4.24 -10.80 -15.67
N THR A 153 -3.03 -10.29 -15.60
CA THR A 153 -2.75 -8.86 -15.64
C THR A 153 -1.64 -8.57 -16.63
N ASN A 154 -1.84 -7.57 -17.46
CA ASN A 154 -0.86 -7.06 -18.41
C ASN A 154 -0.33 -5.68 -18.03
N GLY A 155 -0.68 -5.19 -16.85
CA GLY A 155 -0.17 -3.92 -16.35
C GLY A 155 1.34 -3.95 -16.08
N PRO A 156 2.02 -2.80 -16.17
CA PRO A 156 3.44 -2.71 -15.88
C PRO A 156 3.73 -3.08 -14.43
N SER A 157 4.85 -3.77 -14.22
CA SER A 157 5.35 -4.09 -12.88
C SER A 157 6.25 -2.99 -12.34
N PHE A 158 6.23 -2.83 -11.02
CA PHE A 158 7.18 -2.00 -10.29
C PHE A 158 8.26 -2.86 -9.64
N ASP A 159 9.46 -2.32 -9.54
CA ASP A 159 10.50 -2.88 -8.70
C ASP A 159 10.08 -2.69 -7.22
N ILE A 160 9.72 -3.77 -6.56
CA ILE A 160 9.24 -3.74 -5.18
C ILE A 160 10.29 -3.18 -4.21
N THR A 161 11.57 -3.30 -4.54
CA THR A 161 12.67 -2.77 -3.71
C THR A 161 12.71 -1.25 -3.69
N GLN A 162 12.05 -0.59 -4.61
CA GLN A 162 11.94 0.87 -4.67
C GLN A 162 10.71 1.41 -3.95
N ILE A 163 9.79 0.52 -3.57
CA ILE A 163 8.53 0.92 -2.95
C ILE A 163 8.70 1.01 -1.43
N MET A 164 8.29 2.14 -0.88
CA MET A 164 8.20 2.33 0.57
C MET A 164 6.95 1.64 1.09
N ILE A 165 7.10 0.83 2.11
CA ILE A 165 5.98 0.15 2.79
C ILE A 165 5.97 0.62 4.24
N PRO A 166 4.90 1.29 4.69
CA PRO A 166 4.74 1.62 6.10
C PRO A 166 4.36 0.35 6.87
N ILE A 167 5.20 -0.08 7.78
CA ILE A 167 4.92 -1.22 8.65
C ILE A 167 4.93 -0.82 10.11
N HIS A 168 4.12 -1.49 10.90
CA HIS A 168 4.16 -1.46 12.35
C HIS A 168 5.20 -2.47 12.85
N THR A 169 6.02 -2.08 13.82
CA THR A 169 7.11 -2.91 14.39
C THR A 169 6.94 -3.15 15.87
#